data_4938c8bd55a2b625dc1af8603aade4e6
#
_entry.id   4938c8bd55a2b625dc1af8603aade4e6
#
_cell.length_a   1.000
_cell.length_b   1.000
_cell.length_c   1.000
_cell.angle_alpha   90.00
_cell.angle_beta   90.00
_cell.angle_gamma   90.00
#
_symmetry.space_group_name_H-M   'P 1'
#
loop_
_entity.id
_entity.type
_entity.pdbx_description
1 polymer ?
#
loop_
_entity_poly.entity_id
_entity_poly.type
_entity_poly.pdbx_seq_one_letter_code
_entity_poly.pdbx_strand_id
1 'polypeptide(L)'
;MNHKPLAIVLGEPYSTFQEIILKSLKNKKISKFKRPLLFIGCSDLFKKQMLKLSYSYKINIIKLNELKKLKKNINIINFIDKNFKYKKIFDKISSKSNSYINKSFSTALSLLKEKKIFGMINGPVS
;
A
#
# COMPACT_ATOMS: atom_id res chain seq x y z
N MET A 1 6.10 23.43 -3.43
CA MET A 1 7.16 22.42 -3.43
C MET A 1 6.57 21.02 -3.34
N ASN A 2 6.89 20.20 -4.30
CA ASN A 2 6.37 18.83 -4.33
C ASN A 2 7.23 17.88 -3.50
N HIS A 3 6.62 17.23 -2.52
CA HIS A 3 7.29 16.21 -1.74
C HIS A 3 7.15 14.87 -2.44
N LYS A 4 8.26 14.13 -2.56
CA LYS A 4 8.21 12.77 -3.07
C LYS A 4 7.38 11.89 -2.13
N PRO A 5 6.60 10.94 -2.66
CA PRO A 5 5.80 10.08 -1.81
C PRO A 5 6.64 9.10 -1.00
N LEU A 6 6.08 8.67 0.12
CA LEU A 6 6.59 7.54 0.89
C LEU A 6 5.81 6.31 0.46
N ALA A 7 6.50 5.28 0.00
CA ALA A 7 5.86 4.05 -0.42
C ALA A 7 5.60 3.14 0.78
N ILE A 8 4.43 2.52 0.79
CA ILE A 8 4.06 1.51 1.78
C ILE A 8 3.81 0.21 1.01
N VAL A 9 4.76 -0.72 1.11
CA VAL A 9 4.66 -2.03 0.49
C VAL A 9 3.95 -2.96 1.45
N LEU A 10 2.78 -3.46 1.07
CA LEU A 10 1.94 -4.24 1.99
C LEU A 10 2.57 -5.55 2.45
N GLY A 11 3.41 -6.16 1.63
CA GLY A 11 4.08 -7.40 1.99
C GLY A 11 3.11 -8.57 2.04
N GLU A 12 3.22 -9.40 3.06
CA GLU A 12 2.37 -10.58 3.22
C GLU A 12 0.90 -10.19 3.31
N PRO A 13 0.04 -10.65 2.35
CA PRO A 13 -1.35 -10.17 2.27
C PRO A 13 -2.23 -10.60 3.45
N TYR A 14 -1.82 -11.62 4.19
CA TYR A 14 -2.59 -12.14 5.33
C TYR A 14 -1.94 -11.84 6.68
N SER A 15 -1.03 -10.86 6.73
CA SER A 15 -0.44 -10.42 7.98
C SER A 15 -1.34 -9.40 8.68
N THR A 16 -1.01 -9.07 9.92
CA THR A 16 -1.70 -8.01 10.67
C THR A 16 -1.27 -6.61 10.23
N PHE A 17 -0.34 -6.50 9.30
CA PHE A 17 0.21 -5.22 8.87
C PHE A 17 -0.87 -4.30 8.30
N GLN A 18 -1.82 -4.84 7.52
CA GLN A 18 -2.92 -4.07 6.94
C GLN A 18 -3.77 -3.40 8.03
N GLU A 19 -4.06 -4.13 9.10
CA GLU A 19 -4.81 -3.56 10.23
C GLU A 19 -4.03 -2.47 10.94
N ILE A 20 -2.74 -2.69 11.15
CA ILE A 20 -1.85 -1.73 11.79
C ILE A 20 -1.79 -0.44 10.96
N ILE A 21 -1.63 -0.55 9.64
CA ILE A 21 -1.58 0.60 8.75
C ILE A 21 -2.91 1.36 8.77
N LEU A 22 -4.04 0.65 8.71
CA LEU A 22 -5.35 1.28 8.74
C LEU A 22 -5.58 2.05 10.04
N LYS A 23 -5.18 1.49 11.18
CA LYS A 23 -5.24 2.19 12.46
C LYS A 23 -4.34 3.42 12.46
N SER A 24 -3.16 3.30 11.90
CA SER A 24 -2.19 4.40 11.84
C SER A 24 -2.71 5.58 11.03
N LEU A 25 -3.46 5.33 9.96
CA LEU A 25 -4.02 6.39 9.12
C LEU A 25 -5.00 7.31 9.88
N LYS A 26 -5.59 6.83 10.96
CA LYS A 26 -6.48 7.64 11.81
C LYS A 26 -5.71 8.53 12.79
N ASN A 27 -4.41 8.36 12.92
CA ASN A 27 -3.60 9.15 13.84
C ASN A 27 -3.47 10.58 13.30
N LYS A 28 -3.70 11.57 14.16
CA LYS A 28 -3.61 12.99 13.79
C LYS A 28 -2.23 13.39 13.26
N LYS A 29 -1.17 12.72 13.71
CA LYS A 29 0.19 12.98 13.23
C LYS A 29 0.35 12.63 11.75
N ILE A 30 -0.38 11.59 11.26
CA ILE A 30 -0.34 11.20 9.86
C ILE A 30 -0.99 12.27 8.99
N SER A 31 -2.08 12.89 9.45
CA SER A 31 -2.73 13.95 8.68
C SER A 31 -1.84 15.18 8.48
N LYS A 32 -0.85 15.36 9.35
CA LYS A 32 0.13 16.46 9.26
C LYS A 32 1.36 16.06 8.45
N PHE A 33 1.45 14.80 8.02
CA PHE A 33 2.58 14.34 7.24
C PHE A 33 2.55 14.99 5.86
N LYS A 34 3.64 15.62 5.48
CA LYS A 34 3.68 16.45 4.26
C LYS A 34 3.82 15.63 2.97
N ARG A 35 4.32 14.40 3.07
CA ARG A 35 4.52 13.56 1.89
C ARG A 35 3.26 12.75 1.61
N PRO A 36 2.86 12.62 0.34
CA PRO A 36 1.78 11.69 0.02
C PRO A 36 2.22 10.26 0.29
N LEU A 37 1.27 9.41 0.66
CA LEU A 37 1.51 7.99 0.86
C LEU A 37 1.11 7.24 -0.40
N LEU A 38 1.95 6.29 -0.81
CA LEU A 38 1.71 5.46 -1.99
C LEU A 38 1.76 3.99 -1.58
N PHE A 39 0.62 3.34 -1.59
CA PHE A 39 0.53 1.93 -1.25
C PHE A 39 0.84 1.07 -2.48
N ILE A 40 1.54 -0.02 -2.28
CA ILE A 40 1.84 -0.98 -3.34
C ILE A 40 1.39 -2.36 -2.87
N GLY A 41 0.47 -2.96 -3.60
CA GLY A 41 -0.08 -4.25 -3.26
C GLY A 41 -1.37 -4.53 -4.01
N CYS A 42 -2.09 -5.56 -3.59
CA CYS A 42 -3.37 -5.90 -4.20
C CYS A 42 -4.48 -5.02 -3.62
N SER A 43 -4.89 -4.03 -4.39
CA SER A 43 -5.91 -3.07 -3.96
C SER A 43 -7.26 -3.72 -3.71
N ASP A 44 -7.64 -4.72 -4.52
CA ASP A 44 -8.90 -5.41 -4.37
C ASP A 44 -9.01 -6.16 -3.03
N LEU A 45 -7.99 -6.95 -2.70
CA LEU A 45 -7.96 -7.66 -1.42
C LEU A 45 -7.87 -6.68 -0.25
N PHE A 46 -7.01 -5.66 -0.36
CA PHE A 46 -6.89 -4.65 0.68
C PHE A 46 -8.24 -3.96 0.95
N LYS A 47 -8.96 -3.60 -0.11
CA LYS A 47 -10.28 -2.97 0.03
C LYS A 47 -11.25 -3.88 0.77
N LYS A 48 -11.28 -5.16 0.45
CA LYS A 48 -12.16 -6.12 1.12
C LYS A 48 -11.78 -6.32 2.58
N GLN A 49 -10.49 -6.42 2.87
CA GLN A 49 -10.00 -6.51 4.25
C GLN A 49 -10.35 -5.25 5.04
N MET A 50 -10.15 -4.08 4.43
CA MET A 50 -10.46 -2.79 5.03
C MET A 50 -11.93 -2.71 5.45
N LEU A 51 -12.84 -3.11 4.57
CA LEU A 51 -14.27 -3.08 4.86
C LEU A 51 -14.65 -4.06 5.97
N LYS A 52 -14.04 -5.24 6.00
CA LYS A 52 -14.26 -6.21 7.10
C LYS A 52 -13.78 -5.67 8.44
N LEU A 53 -12.75 -4.84 8.44
CA LEU A 53 -12.22 -4.21 9.66
C LEU A 53 -12.95 -2.90 10.00
N SER A 54 -14.02 -2.59 9.30
CA SER A 54 -14.87 -1.41 9.52
C SER A 54 -14.19 -0.07 9.23
N TYR A 55 -13.28 -0.06 8.28
CA TYR A 55 -12.71 1.18 7.74
C TYR A 55 -13.28 1.45 6.35
N SER A 56 -13.37 2.72 5.97
CA SER A 56 -13.88 3.07 4.66
C SER A 56 -13.12 4.27 4.09
N TYR A 57 -12.03 3.99 3.39
CA TYR A 57 -11.27 4.97 2.64
C TYR A 57 -11.52 4.76 1.15
N LYS A 58 -11.49 5.85 0.39
CA LYS A 58 -11.51 5.76 -1.07
C LYS A 58 -10.15 5.31 -1.56
N ILE A 59 -10.13 4.43 -2.56
CA ILE A 59 -8.89 3.95 -3.15
C ILE A 59 -8.73 4.59 -4.52
N ASN A 60 -7.57 5.24 -4.72
CA ASN A 60 -7.19 5.87 -5.97
C ASN A 60 -6.07 5.04 -6.60
N ILE A 61 -6.39 4.31 -7.66
CA ILE A 61 -5.42 3.46 -8.34
C ILE A 61 -4.70 4.29 -9.39
N ILE A 62 -3.37 4.29 -9.35
CA ILE A 62 -2.53 5.00 -10.31
C ILE A 62 -1.52 4.03 -10.93
N LYS A 63 -1.05 4.37 -12.12
CA LYS A 63 0.01 3.62 -12.79
C LYS A 63 1.38 4.17 -12.39
N LEU A 64 2.43 3.37 -12.61
CA LEU A 64 3.81 3.75 -12.29
C LEU A 64 4.22 5.08 -12.91
N ASN A 65 3.75 5.38 -14.10
CA ASN A 65 4.08 6.62 -14.80
C ASN A 65 3.11 7.77 -14.50
N GLU A 66 2.23 7.58 -13.50
CA GLU A 66 1.19 8.55 -13.16
C GLU A 66 1.33 9.11 -11.75
N LEU A 67 2.56 9.18 -11.23
CA LEU A 67 2.78 9.66 -9.85
C LEU A 67 2.27 11.08 -9.62
N LYS A 68 2.12 11.87 -10.69
CA LYS A 68 1.52 13.21 -10.61
C LYS A 68 0.04 13.17 -10.23
N LYS A 69 -0.63 12.03 -10.37
CA LYS A 69 -2.05 11.85 -10.04
C LYS A 69 -2.28 11.47 -8.58
N LEU A 70 -1.24 11.43 -7.75
CA LEU A 70 -1.37 11.17 -6.33
C LEU A 70 -2.29 12.20 -5.68
N LYS A 71 -3.23 11.71 -4.87
CA LYS A 71 -4.13 12.55 -4.10
C LYS A 71 -3.58 12.71 -2.68
N LYS A 72 -3.40 13.95 -2.26
CA LYS A 72 -2.98 14.25 -0.88
C LYS A 72 -4.21 14.58 -0.04
N ASN A 73 -4.93 13.55 0.35
CA ASN A 73 -6.15 13.66 1.15
C ASN A 73 -6.18 12.45 2.09
N ILE A 74 -6.37 12.69 3.38
CA ILE A 74 -6.37 11.64 4.41
C ILE A 74 -7.47 10.59 4.23
N ASN A 75 -8.49 10.89 3.42
CA ASN A 75 -9.59 9.97 3.15
C ASN A 75 -9.39 9.16 1.87
N ILE A 76 -8.28 9.36 1.19
CA ILE A 76 -7.98 8.67 -0.07
C ILE A 76 -6.66 7.94 0.07
N ILE A 77 -6.68 6.65 -0.25
CA ILE A 77 -5.47 5.81 -0.27
C ILE A 77 -5.04 5.64 -1.73
N ASN A 78 -3.83 6.12 -2.04
CA ASN A 78 -3.25 5.95 -3.37
C ASN A 78 -2.60 4.57 -3.49
N PHE A 79 -2.84 3.89 -4.59
CA PHE A 79 -2.39 2.51 -4.80
C PHE A 79 -1.76 2.33 -6.17
N ILE A 80 -0.61 1.67 -6.20
CA ILE A 80 -0.14 0.97 -7.40
C ILE A 80 -0.57 -0.47 -7.21
N ASP A 81 -1.49 -0.94 -8.06
CA ASP A 81 -2.09 -2.25 -7.92
C ASP A 81 -1.16 -3.36 -8.39
N LYS A 82 -1.08 -4.42 -7.60
CA LYS A 82 -0.39 -5.66 -7.94
C LYS A 82 -1.35 -6.81 -7.81
N ASN A 83 -1.45 -7.62 -8.85
CA ASN A 83 -2.39 -8.73 -8.88
C ASN A 83 -1.99 -9.83 -7.90
N PHE A 84 -2.94 -10.29 -7.13
CA PHE A 84 -2.81 -11.46 -6.26
C PHE A 84 -4.10 -12.25 -6.32
N LYS A 85 -4.00 -13.51 -6.75
CA LYS A 85 -5.16 -14.40 -6.78
C LYS A 85 -5.41 -14.94 -5.38
N TYR A 86 -6.57 -14.61 -4.84
CA TYR A 86 -6.95 -15.04 -3.50
C TYR A 86 -8.37 -15.65 -3.53
N LYS A 87 -8.63 -16.55 -2.62
CA LYS A 87 -9.97 -17.16 -2.44
C LYS A 87 -10.68 -16.61 -1.22
N LYS A 88 -9.93 -16.30 -0.18
CA LYS A 88 -10.48 -15.79 1.09
C LYS A 88 -9.93 -14.41 1.38
N ILE A 89 -10.75 -13.59 2.04
CA ILE A 89 -10.35 -12.23 2.45
C ILE A 89 -9.27 -12.30 3.52
N PHE A 90 -9.39 -13.24 4.45
CA PHE A 90 -8.39 -13.55 5.46
C PHE A 90 -8.07 -15.04 5.41
N ASP A 91 -6.80 -15.39 5.50
CA ASP A 91 -6.35 -16.77 5.39
C ASP A 91 -4.98 -16.91 6.07
N LYS A 92 -4.44 -18.12 6.05
CA LYS A 92 -3.11 -18.40 6.58
C LYS A 92 -2.03 -17.84 5.67
N ILE A 93 -0.93 -17.41 6.26
CA ILE A 93 0.26 -17.04 5.52
C ILE A 93 0.82 -18.31 4.86
N SER A 94 1.13 -18.19 3.57
CA SER A 94 1.67 -19.34 2.81
C SER A 94 2.62 -18.85 1.73
N SER A 95 3.37 -19.80 1.14
CA SER A 95 4.29 -19.49 0.05
C SER A 95 3.60 -19.07 -1.25
N LYS A 96 2.28 -19.23 -1.33
CA LYS A 96 1.49 -18.81 -2.51
C LYS A 96 1.59 -17.33 -2.80
N SER A 97 1.91 -16.52 -1.81
CA SER A 97 2.04 -15.07 -1.96
C SER A 97 3.43 -14.61 -2.36
N ASN A 98 4.43 -15.50 -2.41
CA ASN A 98 5.83 -15.10 -2.63
C ASN A 98 6.05 -14.31 -3.92
N SER A 99 5.49 -14.74 -5.03
CA SER A 99 5.62 -14.03 -6.30
C SER A 99 5.01 -12.64 -6.24
N TYR A 100 3.85 -12.52 -5.63
CA TYR A 100 3.16 -11.25 -5.44
C TYR A 100 3.99 -10.29 -4.57
N ILE A 101 4.52 -10.79 -3.46
CA ILE A 101 5.36 -10.00 -2.55
C ILE A 101 6.61 -9.51 -3.29
N ASN A 102 7.28 -10.39 -4.02
CA ASN A 102 8.48 -10.03 -4.77
C ASN A 102 8.21 -8.98 -5.84
N LYS A 103 7.11 -9.08 -6.55
CA LYS A 103 6.72 -8.08 -7.55
C LYS A 103 6.44 -6.71 -6.91
N SER A 104 5.79 -6.70 -5.76
CA SER A 104 5.51 -5.47 -5.03
C SER A 104 6.79 -4.79 -4.58
N PHE A 105 7.73 -5.57 -4.02
CA PHE A 105 9.04 -5.07 -3.61
C PHE A 105 9.85 -4.55 -4.80
N SER A 106 9.88 -5.30 -5.89
CA SER A 106 10.63 -4.89 -7.09
C SER A 106 10.13 -3.55 -7.61
N THR A 107 8.82 -3.32 -7.58
CA THR A 107 8.24 -2.06 -7.99
C THR A 107 8.73 -0.92 -7.09
N ALA A 108 8.69 -1.11 -5.77
CA ALA A 108 9.14 -0.09 -4.82
C ALA A 108 10.64 0.20 -4.98
N LEU A 109 11.45 -0.84 -5.10
CA LEU A 109 12.90 -0.68 -5.28
C LEU A 109 13.24 0.04 -6.57
N SER A 110 12.50 -0.24 -7.64
CA SER A 110 12.66 0.46 -8.91
C SER A 110 12.36 1.95 -8.80
N LEU A 111 11.26 2.29 -8.12
CA LEU A 111 10.90 3.68 -7.87
C LEU A 111 11.93 4.39 -7.00
N LEU A 112 12.48 3.70 -6.02
CA LEU A 112 13.51 4.24 -5.15
C LEU A 112 14.81 4.49 -5.92
N LYS A 113 15.22 3.54 -6.75
CA LYS A 113 16.40 3.67 -7.60
C LYS A 113 16.27 4.85 -8.57
N GLU A 114 15.09 5.06 -9.12
CA GLU A 114 14.79 6.17 -10.03
C GLU A 114 14.55 7.49 -9.29
N LYS A 115 14.66 7.50 -7.98
CA LYS A 115 14.45 8.67 -7.11
C LYS A 115 13.04 9.27 -7.24
N LYS A 116 12.04 8.44 -7.52
CA LYS A 116 10.65 8.85 -7.64
C LYS A 116 9.90 8.81 -6.32
N ILE A 117 10.42 8.08 -5.34
CA ILE A 117 9.90 8.03 -3.98
C ILE A 117 10.99 8.42 -2.99
N PHE A 118 10.57 8.93 -1.84
CA PHE A 118 11.48 9.33 -0.77
C PHE A 118 12.10 8.14 -0.06
N GLY A 119 11.31 7.12 0.15
CA GLY A 119 11.69 5.90 0.85
C GLY A 119 10.55 4.92 0.86
N MET A 120 10.73 3.80 1.53
CA MET A 120 9.68 2.78 1.63
C MET A 120 9.59 2.20 3.03
N ILE A 121 8.36 1.87 3.42
CA ILE A 121 8.06 1.07 4.60
C ILE A 121 7.42 -0.20 4.06
N ASN A 122 7.85 -1.35 4.57
CA ASN A 122 7.30 -2.61 4.10
C ASN A 122 6.68 -3.42 5.24
N GLY A 123 5.63 -4.16 4.90
CA GLY A 123 5.08 -5.16 5.77
C GLY A 123 5.96 -6.41 5.82
N PRO A 124 5.55 -7.40 6.63
CA PRO A 124 6.37 -8.61 6.80
C PRO A 124 6.56 -9.36 5.50
N VAL A 125 7.73 -9.99 5.39
CA VAL A 125 8.11 -10.88 4.29
C VAL A 125 8.51 -12.19 4.94
N SER A 126 7.87 -13.26 4.55
CA SER A 126 8.22 -14.58 5.07
C SER A 126 9.17 -15.34 4.15
#